data_1f524db68844a714a57e816d8481c89e
#
_entry.id   1f524db68844a714a57e816d8481c89e
#
_cell.length_a   1.000
_cell.length_b   1.000
_cell.length_c   1.000
_cell.angle_alpha   90.00
_cell.angle_beta   90.00
_cell.angle_gamma   90.00
#
_symmetry.space_group_name_H-M   'P 1'
#
loop_
_entity.id
_entity.type
_entity.pdbx_description
1 polymer ?
#
loop_
_entity_poly.entity_id
_entity_poly.type
_entity_poly.pdbx_seq_one_letter_code
_entity_poly.pdbx_strand_id
1 'polypeptide(L)'
;MPSAHFAEILRTHGPQVSRAWRARFSEAYPQAEMMLPPGDEMPPVLMRAALAVLERPADKVRDDLKALALDLRRTGFPAEEYPNAVQMLIDEAGADAPELIQAAELMRNAASQADVAGVPAATAAQVTSVERRGGVQVVRLEAGTPVPYAPGQVIPVMSPNRPGEWTGLVPALPSNQLGQLEFHVPDEMQLQPGDWLTLGAARGGVRGDVDRQLLLVAAEGGFAAAKALVFHYLEQTDPPEVHLVVGASGPEGFYDTAALDALAKAQDWLDVTWIAETRVGAPLEQVVSGAGMWWGREVIVCANEERAVSLAAALEVAGARDVQTVAPDAAPEWFSA
;
A
#
# COMPACT_ATOMS: atom_id res chain seq x y z
N MET A 1 25.78 -25.34 0.35
CA MET A 1 26.16 -24.04 -0.22
C MET A 1 26.04 -23.00 0.88
N PRO A 2 26.91 -21.97 0.98
CA PRO A 2 26.87 -20.96 2.05
C PRO A 2 25.51 -20.27 2.20
N SER A 3 24.89 -19.88 1.09
CA SER A 3 23.57 -19.22 1.04
C SER A 3 22.44 -20.03 1.69
N ALA A 4 22.40 -21.35 1.47
CA ALA A 4 21.38 -22.22 2.06
C ALA A 4 21.55 -22.32 3.60
N HIS A 5 22.80 -22.33 4.08
CA HIS A 5 23.08 -22.32 5.53
C HIS A 5 22.69 -21.00 6.16
N PHE A 6 22.95 -19.88 5.50
CA PHE A 6 22.55 -18.56 5.97
C PHE A 6 21.01 -18.43 6.04
N ALA A 7 20.29 -18.86 4.99
CA ALA A 7 18.83 -18.86 4.99
C ALA A 7 18.25 -19.70 6.15
N GLU A 8 18.87 -20.85 6.46
CA GLU A 8 18.47 -21.67 7.60
C GLU A 8 18.68 -20.97 8.94
N ILE A 9 19.80 -20.23 9.10
CA ILE A 9 20.03 -19.40 10.30
C ILE A 9 18.93 -18.34 10.44
N LEU A 10 18.58 -17.62 9.35
CA LEU A 10 17.53 -16.62 9.40
C LEU A 10 16.15 -17.21 9.73
N ARG A 11 15.84 -18.42 9.26
CA ARG A 11 14.57 -19.09 9.61
C ARG A 11 14.53 -19.57 11.05
N THR A 12 15.64 -20.11 11.55
CA THR A 12 15.70 -20.74 12.89
C THR A 12 15.94 -19.72 13.99
N HIS A 13 16.79 -18.71 13.72
CA HIS A 13 17.23 -17.70 14.68
C HIS A 13 16.86 -16.27 14.27
N GLY A 14 15.95 -16.12 13.31
CA GLY A 14 15.55 -14.83 12.74
C GLY A 14 15.25 -13.74 13.78
N PRO A 15 14.43 -13.98 14.80
CA PRO A 15 14.17 -12.96 15.83
C PRO A 15 15.40 -12.51 16.61
N GLN A 16 16.36 -13.41 16.86
CA GLN A 16 17.62 -13.06 17.55
C GLN A 16 18.54 -12.23 16.66
N VAL A 17 18.75 -12.68 15.41
CA VAL A 17 19.55 -11.96 14.41
C VAL A 17 18.95 -10.59 14.11
N SER A 18 17.64 -10.53 14.01
CA SER A 18 16.87 -9.29 13.76
C SER A 18 17.08 -8.26 14.87
N ARG A 19 16.99 -8.66 16.15
CA ARG A 19 17.24 -7.77 17.29
C ARG A 19 18.72 -7.35 17.39
N ALA A 20 19.66 -8.28 17.19
CA ALA A 20 21.07 -7.97 17.20
C ALA A 20 21.44 -6.97 16.11
N TRP A 21 20.93 -7.18 14.89
CA TRP A 21 21.08 -6.23 13.80
C TRP A 21 20.49 -4.86 14.15
N ARG A 22 19.27 -4.82 14.71
CA ARG A 22 18.60 -3.55 15.08
C ARG A 22 19.42 -2.77 16.10
N ALA A 23 19.93 -3.42 17.14
CA ALA A 23 20.77 -2.80 18.16
C ALA A 23 22.05 -2.20 17.54
N ARG A 24 22.77 -2.98 16.72
CA ARG A 24 24.00 -2.55 16.05
C ARG A 24 23.74 -1.43 15.05
N PHE A 25 22.63 -1.52 14.30
CA PHE A 25 22.22 -0.48 13.35
C PHE A 25 21.92 0.84 14.06
N SER A 26 21.20 0.81 15.19
CA SER A 26 20.87 2.01 15.97
C SER A 26 22.13 2.62 16.64
N GLU A 27 23.10 1.81 17.02
CA GLU A 27 24.40 2.30 17.53
C GLU A 27 25.22 3.00 16.42
N ALA A 28 25.27 2.40 15.23
CA ALA A 28 26.00 2.95 14.09
C ALA A 28 25.32 4.21 13.50
N TYR A 29 24.00 4.24 13.54
CA TYR A 29 23.17 5.32 12.99
C TYR A 29 22.19 5.86 14.04
N PRO A 30 22.61 6.80 14.91
CA PRO A 30 21.78 7.29 16.01
C PRO A 30 20.44 7.89 15.57
N GLN A 31 20.33 8.38 14.33
CA GLN A 31 19.08 8.88 13.74
C GLN A 31 18.13 7.77 13.25
N ALA A 32 18.50 6.50 13.39
CA ALA A 32 17.72 5.35 12.91
C ALA A 32 16.30 5.28 13.49
N GLU A 33 16.10 5.81 14.71
CA GLU A 33 14.77 5.88 15.34
C GLU A 33 13.77 6.73 14.54
N MET A 34 14.25 7.72 13.78
CA MET A 34 13.41 8.54 12.89
C MET A 34 13.25 7.93 11.50
N MET A 35 14.06 6.93 11.15
CA MET A 35 14.10 6.31 9.82
C MET A 35 13.36 4.97 9.77
N LEU A 36 13.35 4.24 10.86
CA LEU A 36 12.77 2.91 10.97
C LEU A 36 11.55 2.93 11.89
N PRO A 37 10.59 2.01 11.66
CA PRO A 37 9.45 1.83 12.57
C PRO A 37 9.91 1.60 14.02
N PRO A 38 9.14 2.04 15.03
CA PRO A 38 9.41 1.74 16.42
C PRO A 38 9.51 0.23 16.65
N GLY A 39 10.42 -0.16 17.57
CA GLY A 39 10.63 -1.55 17.93
C GLY A 39 12.10 -1.90 18.03
N ASP A 40 12.37 -3.13 18.45
CA ASP A 40 13.71 -3.69 18.68
C ASP A 40 14.14 -4.70 17.60
N GLU A 41 13.32 -4.87 16.56
CA GLU A 41 13.58 -5.80 15.47
C GLU A 41 13.82 -5.08 14.13
N MET A 42 14.49 -5.78 13.22
CA MET A 42 14.61 -5.37 11.81
C MET A 42 13.20 -5.30 11.17
N PRO A 43 12.90 -4.30 10.34
CA PRO A 43 11.64 -4.27 9.58
C PRO A 43 11.39 -5.56 8.81
N PRO A 44 10.19 -6.18 8.90
CA PRO A 44 9.90 -7.48 8.28
C PRO A 44 10.18 -7.54 6.78
N VAL A 45 10.03 -6.44 6.06
CA VAL A 45 10.31 -6.38 4.62
C VAL A 45 11.79 -6.61 4.31
N LEU A 46 12.70 -6.14 5.16
CA LEU A 46 14.15 -6.36 4.99
C LEU A 46 14.52 -7.82 5.22
N MET A 47 13.90 -8.47 6.20
CA MET A 47 14.09 -9.90 6.46
C MET A 47 13.57 -10.74 5.28
N ARG A 48 12.38 -10.42 4.76
CA ARG A 48 11.83 -11.09 3.56
C ARG A 48 12.72 -10.90 2.34
N ALA A 49 13.25 -9.70 2.13
CA ALA A 49 14.19 -9.40 1.06
C ALA A 49 15.46 -10.26 1.17
N ALA A 50 16.05 -10.34 2.37
CA ALA A 50 17.25 -11.17 2.60
C ALA A 50 16.98 -12.65 2.30
N LEU A 51 15.87 -13.21 2.79
CA LEU A 51 15.47 -14.59 2.51
C LEU A 51 15.22 -14.80 1.00
N ALA A 52 14.52 -13.89 0.33
CA ALA A 52 14.26 -14.00 -1.10
C ALA A 52 15.55 -14.01 -1.93
N VAL A 53 16.53 -13.17 -1.58
CA VAL A 53 17.85 -13.15 -2.25
C VAL A 53 18.60 -14.47 -2.09
N LEU A 54 18.50 -15.11 -0.93
CA LEU A 54 19.19 -16.36 -0.63
C LEU A 54 18.52 -17.60 -1.26
N GLU A 55 17.21 -17.54 -1.54
CA GLU A 55 16.40 -18.69 -1.91
C GLU A 55 15.90 -18.66 -3.34
N ARG A 56 15.80 -17.49 -3.95
CA ARG A 56 15.25 -17.34 -5.31
C ARG A 56 16.35 -17.00 -6.32
N PRO A 57 16.16 -17.32 -7.60
CA PRO A 57 17.05 -16.87 -8.68
C PRO A 57 17.16 -15.34 -8.73
N ALA A 58 18.35 -14.83 -8.97
CA ALA A 58 18.64 -13.40 -8.93
C ALA A 58 17.78 -12.55 -9.91
N ASP A 59 17.39 -13.13 -11.05
CA ASP A 59 16.49 -12.48 -12.02
C ASP A 59 15.07 -12.30 -11.48
N LYS A 60 14.62 -13.17 -10.58
CA LYS A 60 13.27 -13.13 -9.98
C LYS A 60 13.12 -12.11 -8.84
N VAL A 61 14.23 -11.75 -8.20
CA VAL A 61 14.22 -10.78 -7.08
C VAL A 61 14.71 -9.39 -7.47
N ARG A 62 15.27 -9.26 -8.67
CA ARG A 62 15.92 -8.02 -9.12
C ARG A 62 15.00 -6.80 -9.11
N ASP A 63 13.79 -6.94 -9.62
CA ASP A 63 12.87 -5.81 -9.75
C ASP A 63 12.23 -5.46 -8.41
N ASP A 64 11.97 -6.47 -7.55
CA ASP A 64 11.54 -6.27 -6.17
C ASP A 64 12.61 -5.53 -5.35
N LEU A 65 13.89 -5.88 -5.52
CA LEU A 65 15.00 -5.18 -4.86
C LEU A 65 15.12 -3.72 -5.30
N LYS A 66 14.92 -3.42 -6.59
CA LYS A 66 14.89 -2.03 -7.08
C LYS A 66 13.70 -1.27 -6.50
N ALA A 67 12.52 -1.89 -6.47
CA ALA A 67 11.31 -1.29 -5.90
C ALA A 67 11.50 -0.98 -4.41
N LEU A 68 12.07 -1.93 -3.64
CA LEU A 68 12.42 -1.72 -2.24
C LEU A 68 13.44 -0.58 -2.08
N ALA A 69 14.47 -0.52 -2.94
CA ALA A 69 15.47 0.55 -2.88
C ALA A 69 14.85 1.93 -3.09
N LEU A 70 13.95 2.06 -4.06
CA LEU A 70 13.22 3.30 -4.33
C LEU A 70 12.30 3.69 -3.17
N ASP A 71 11.63 2.70 -2.56
CA ASP A 71 10.77 2.93 -1.38
C ASP A 71 11.59 3.35 -0.15
N LEU A 72 12.74 2.74 0.09
CA LEU A 72 13.61 3.07 1.24
C LEU A 72 14.15 4.49 1.21
N ARG A 73 14.28 5.12 0.03
CA ARG A 73 14.75 6.51 -0.08
C ARG A 73 13.91 7.48 0.77
N ARG A 74 12.59 7.22 0.92
CA ARG A 74 11.70 8.04 1.75
C ARG A 74 12.10 8.11 3.23
N THR A 75 12.86 7.12 3.72
CA THR A 75 13.32 7.10 5.11
C THR A 75 14.47 8.08 5.38
N GLY A 76 15.13 8.57 4.34
CA GLY A 76 16.31 9.42 4.44
C GLY A 76 17.60 8.66 4.77
N PHE A 77 17.57 7.31 4.80
CA PHE A 77 18.79 6.52 4.99
C PHE A 77 19.66 6.55 3.71
N PRO A 78 20.95 6.95 3.81
CA PRO A 78 21.81 7.11 2.65
C PRO A 78 21.99 5.78 1.88
N ALA A 79 21.80 5.83 0.57
CA ALA A 79 21.91 4.63 -0.27
C ALA A 79 23.33 4.04 -0.26
N GLU A 80 24.35 4.87 -0.08
CA GLU A 80 25.76 4.47 0.05
C GLU A 80 25.98 3.51 1.22
N GLU A 81 25.12 3.58 2.25
CA GLU A 81 25.23 2.77 3.45
C GLU A 81 24.48 1.43 3.38
N TYR A 82 23.76 1.14 2.30
CA TYR A 82 23.04 -0.13 2.14
C TYR A 82 23.97 -1.36 2.26
N PRO A 83 25.16 -1.39 1.63
CA PRO A 83 26.09 -2.51 1.81
C PRO A 83 26.57 -2.66 3.26
N ASN A 84 26.81 -1.55 3.98
CA ASN A 84 27.23 -1.59 5.38
C ASN A 84 26.11 -2.14 6.28
N ALA A 85 24.86 -1.72 6.06
CA ALA A 85 23.71 -2.24 6.80
C ALA A 85 23.51 -3.75 6.57
N VAL A 86 23.75 -4.25 5.36
CA VAL A 86 23.71 -5.67 5.02
C VAL A 86 24.92 -6.41 5.60
N GLN A 87 26.11 -5.80 5.62
CA GLN A 87 27.28 -6.42 6.28
C GLN A 87 27.03 -6.63 7.79
N MET A 88 26.36 -5.69 8.45
CA MET A 88 25.95 -5.88 9.85
C MET A 88 25.07 -7.12 10.02
N LEU A 89 24.13 -7.38 9.09
CA LEU A 89 23.30 -8.58 9.14
C LEU A 89 24.13 -9.87 8.98
N ILE A 90 25.09 -9.84 8.07
CA ILE A 90 26.00 -10.96 7.80
C ILE A 90 26.84 -11.27 9.05
N ASP A 91 27.38 -10.24 9.69
CA ASP A 91 28.19 -10.37 10.90
C ASP A 91 27.37 -10.96 12.06
N GLU A 92 26.14 -10.48 12.27
CA GLU A 92 25.26 -10.96 13.34
C GLU A 92 24.77 -12.40 13.10
N ALA A 93 24.62 -12.81 11.87
CA ALA A 93 24.29 -14.19 11.53
C ALA A 93 25.50 -15.14 11.63
N GLY A 94 26.73 -14.61 11.61
CA GLY A 94 27.97 -15.39 11.74
C GLY A 94 28.24 -16.33 10.56
N ALA A 95 27.76 -16.01 9.36
CA ALA A 95 27.93 -16.83 8.16
C ALA A 95 28.10 -15.94 6.92
N ASP A 96 28.79 -16.44 5.89
CA ASP A 96 29.01 -15.69 4.65
C ASP A 96 27.78 -15.73 3.73
N ALA A 97 27.43 -14.57 3.14
CA ALA A 97 26.38 -14.42 2.15
C ALA A 97 26.71 -13.32 1.13
N PRO A 98 27.64 -13.57 0.19
CA PRO A 98 28.05 -12.57 -0.80
C PRO A 98 26.89 -12.12 -1.70
N GLU A 99 25.87 -12.95 -1.89
CA GLU A 99 24.66 -12.61 -2.65
C GLU A 99 23.90 -11.44 -2.02
N LEU A 100 23.89 -11.31 -0.70
CA LEU A 100 23.26 -10.19 0.01
C LEU A 100 24.02 -8.88 -0.25
N ILE A 101 25.36 -8.91 -0.28
CA ILE A 101 26.16 -7.72 -0.64
C ILE A 101 25.89 -7.30 -2.09
N GLN A 102 25.82 -8.26 -3.02
CA GLN A 102 25.49 -7.97 -4.43
C GLN A 102 24.08 -7.35 -4.55
N ALA A 103 23.12 -7.84 -3.78
CA ALA A 103 21.77 -7.28 -3.72
C ALA A 103 21.78 -5.84 -3.17
N ALA A 104 22.53 -5.58 -2.08
CA ALA A 104 22.68 -4.24 -1.53
C ALA A 104 23.33 -3.25 -2.52
N GLU A 105 24.32 -3.69 -3.29
CA GLU A 105 24.94 -2.90 -4.36
C GLU A 105 23.94 -2.59 -5.50
N LEU A 106 23.10 -3.56 -5.88
CA LEU A 106 22.02 -3.34 -6.86
C LEU A 106 21.04 -2.28 -6.34
N MET A 107 20.64 -2.38 -5.08
CA MET A 107 19.73 -1.44 -4.43
C MET A 107 20.35 -0.05 -4.34
N ARG A 108 21.61 0.07 -3.90
CA ARG A 108 22.35 1.33 -3.88
C ARG A 108 22.36 2.00 -5.25
N ASN A 109 22.70 1.24 -6.29
CA ASN A 109 22.76 1.78 -7.65
C ASN A 109 21.37 2.24 -8.15
N ALA A 110 20.30 1.53 -7.84
CA ALA A 110 18.94 1.93 -8.21
C ALA A 110 18.50 3.22 -7.51
N ALA A 111 18.78 3.35 -6.21
CA ALA A 111 18.50 4.56 -5.44
C ALA A 111 19.29 5.75 -5.95
N SER A 112 20.62 5.61 -6.15
CA SER A 112 21.50 6.67 -6.66
C SER A 112 21.11 7.12 -8.08
N GLN A 113 20.67 6.20 -8.95
CA GLN A 113 20.18 6.56 -10.29
C GLN A 113 18.91 7.42 -10.21
N ALA A 114 18.00 7.12 -9.28
CA ALA A 114 16.81 7.92 -9.07
C ALA A 114 17.15 9.32 -8.53
N ASP A 115 18.13 9.43 -7.63
CA ASP A 115 18.62 10.73 -7.13
C ASP A 115 19.23 11.57 -8.25
N VAL A 116 20.07 10.97 -9.09
CA VAL A 116 20.68 11.65 -10.27
C VAL A 116 19.61 12.08 -11.27
N ALA A 117 18.55 11.28 -11.43
CA ALA A 117 17.41 11.62 -12.30
C ALA A 117 16.47 12.68 -11.70
N GLY A 118 16.72 13.14 -10.47
CA GLY A 118 15.91 14.15 -9.79
C GLY A 118 14.53 13.63 -9.35
N VAL A 119 14.38 12.30 -9.23
CA VAL A 119 13.13 11.71 -8.71
C VAL A 119 13.05 11.98 -7.20
N PRO A 120 12.02 12.66 -6.70
CA PRO A 120 11.88 12.92 -5.26
C PRO A 120 11.84 11.61 -4.46
N ALA A 121 12.58 11.56 -3.35
CA ALA A 121 12.52 10.44 -2.42
C ALA A 121 11.21 10.44 -1.62
N ALA A 122 10.72 11.62 -1.32
CA ALA A 122 9.44 11.87 -0.66
C ALA A 122 8.93 13.28 -1.02
N THR A 123 7.63 13.51 -0.85
CA THR A 123 6.99 14.80 -1.10
C THR A 123 6.30 15.29 0.17
N ALA A 124 6.51 16.56 0.53
CA ALA A 124 5.78 17.19 1.62
C ALA A 124 4.42 17.69 1.13
N ALA A 125 3.37 17.45 1.91
CA ALA A 125 2.03 17.97 1.65
C ALA A 125 1.41 18.52 2.94
N GLN A 126 0.77 19.69 2.84
CA GLN A 126 0.11 20.33 3.97
C GLN A 126 -1.36 19.93 4.04
N VAL A 127 -1.83 19.57 5.22
CA VAL A 127 -3.25 19.36 5.52
C VAL A 127 -3.99 20.69 5.43
N THR A 128 -4.93 20.77 4.50
CA THR A 128 -5.75 21.99 4.29
C THR A 128 -7.09 21.91 4.99
N SER A 129 -7.66 20.70 5.10
CA SER A 129 -8.91 20.49 5.85
C SER A 129 -9.00 19.06 6.38
N VAL A 130 -9.72 18.91 7.48
CA VAL A 130 -10.07 17.63 8.10
C VAL A 130 -11.56 17.66 8.43
N GLU A 131 -12.31 16.72 7.89
CA GLU A 131 -13.74 16.56 8.12
C GLU A 131 -14.03 15.14 8.61
N ARG A 132 -14.85 14.99 9.65
CA ARG A 132 -15.31 13.67 10.10
C ARG A 132 -16.58 13.27 9.38
N ARG A 133 -16.55 12.10 8.76
CA ARG A 133 -17.68 11.53 8.00
C ARG A 133 -17.72 10.01 8.18
N GLY A 134 -18.85 9.47 8.60
CA GLY A 134 -19.05 8.01 8.67
C GLY A 134 -17.99 7.24 9.47
N GLY A 135 -17.40 7.83 10.50
CA GLY A 135 -16.37 7.18 11.33
C GLY A 135 -14.94 7.27 10.77
N VAL A 136 -14.72 8.01 9.68
CA VAL A 136 -13.40 8.32 9.11
C VAL A 136 -13.12 9.82 9.13
N GLN A 137 -11.85 10.18 9.07
CA GLN A 137 -11.43 11.56 8.78
C GLN A 137 -11.18 11.68 7.27
N VAL A 138 -11.95 12.52 6.59
CA VAL A 138 -11.66 12.96 5.24
C VAL A 138 -10.65 14.09 5.31
N VAL A 139 -9.43 13.84 4.91
CA VAL A 139 -8.29 14.75 5.02
C VAL A 139 -7.91 15.22 3.63
N ARG A 140 -7.95 16.52 3.38
CA ARG A 140 -7.45 17.13 2.15
C ARG A 140 -6.09 17.74 2.36
N LEU A 141 -5.24 17.55 1.36
CA LEU A 141 -3.85 18.01 1.38
C LEU A 141 -3.53 18.75 0.09
N GLU A 142 -2.54 19.61 0.19
CA GLU A 142 -1.94 20.29 -0.95
C GLU A 142 -0.42 20.11 -0.89
N ALA A 143 0.14 19.53 -1.94
CA ALA A 143 1.58 19.40 -2.14
C ALA A 143 2.09 20.53 -3.01
N GLY A 144 3.35 20.97 -2.79
CA GLY A 144 3.96 22.04 -3.58
C GLY A 144 4.21 21.67 -5.07
N THR A 145 4.09 20.38 -5.41
CA THR A 145 4.26 19.82 -6.75
C THR A 145 3.26 18.70 -6.96
N PRO A 146 2.88 18.37 -8.21
CA PRO A 146 2.05 17.22 -8.49
C PRO A 146 2.63 15.93 -7.89
N VAL A 147 1.80 15.14 -7.25
CA VAL A 147 2.15 13.81 -6.73
C VAL A 147 1.65 12.76 -7.73
N PRO A 148 2.56 12.06 -8.43
CA PRO A 148 2.16 11.08 -9.43
C PRO A 148 1.70 9.78 -8.77
N TYR A 149 0.48 9.35 -9.06
CA TYR A 149 -0.05 8.03 -8.71
C TYR A 149 -1.19 7.65 -9.65
N ALA A 150 -1.42 6.35 -9.79
CA ALA A 150 -2.63 5.82 -10.42
C ALA A 150 -3.68 5.49 -9.35
N PRO A 151 -4.98 5.53 -9.67
CA PRO A 151 -6.05 5.13 -8.75
C PRO A 151 -5.83 3.72 -8.19
N GLY A 152 -6.09 3.53 -6.91
CA GLY A 152 -5.85 2.27 -6.21
C GLY A 152 -4.40 2.05 -5.75
N GLN A 153 -3.46 2.93 -6.11
CA GLN A 153 -2.10 2.84 -5.55
C GLN A 153 -2.07 3.31 -4.10
N VAL A 154 -1.23 2.64 -3.31
CA VAL A 154 -0.97 2.98 -1.91
C VAL A 154 0.20 3.95 -1.85
N ILE A 155 0.03 5.04 -1.13
CA ILE A 155 1.08 6.00 -0.79
C ILE A 155 1.47 5.79 0.67
N PRO A 156 2.75 5.48 0.98
CA PRO A 156 3.24 5.52 2.36
C PRO A 156 3.21 6.97 2.88
N VAL A 157 2.55 7.18 4.00
CA VAL A 157 2.39 8.50 4.62
C VAL A 157 2.96 8.48 6.03
N MET A 158 3.77 9.47 6.36
CA MET A 158 4.32 9.67 7.70
C MET A 158 3.84 11.01 8.27
N SER A 159 3.28 10.94 9.49
CA SER A 159 2.94 12.13 10.26
C SER A 159 4.17 12.63 11.05
N PRO A 160 4.37 13.94 11.19
CA PRO A 160 5.46 14.49 12.00
C PRO A 160 5.36 14.09 13.47
N ASN A 161 4.15 13.76 13.95
CA ASN A 161 3.92 13.32 15.32
C ASN A 161 4.34 11.85 15.58
N ARG A 162 4.64 11.10 14.52
CA ARG A 162 5.05 9.69 14.56
C ARG A 162 6.21 9.44 13.59
N PRO A 163 7.40 9.98 13.86
CA PRO A 163 8.56 9.79 13.00
C PRO A 163 8.92 8.29 12.91
N GLY A 164 9.28 7.84 11.72
CA GLY A 164 9.59 6.44 11.43
C GLY A 164 8.36 5.53 11.22
N GLU A 165 7.16 5.96 11.62
CA GLU A 165 5.92 5.23 11.37
C GLU A 165 5.30 5.64 10.03
N TRP A 166 5.21 4.67 9.11
CA TRP A 166 4.62 4.87 7.79
C TRP A 166 3.31 4.11 7.67
N THR A 167 2.23 4.83 7.44
CA THR A 167 0.90 4.27 7.20
C THR A 167 0.62 4.25 5.71
N GLY A 168 0.21 3.11 5.16
CA GLY A 168 -0.26 3.03 3.78
C GLY A 168 -1.64 3.68 3.66
N LEU A 169 -1.78 4.66 2.77
CA LEU A 169 -3.06 5.30 2.47
C LEU A 169 -3.31 5.29 0.97
N VAL A 170 -4.57 5.10 0.56
CA VAL A 170 -4.97 5.23 -0.84
C VAL A 170 -5.64 6.58 -1.04
N PRO A 171 -5.19 7.40 -2.03
CA PRO A 171 -5.90 8.62 -2.38
C PRO A 171 -7.33 8.33 -2.82
N ALA A 172 -8.28 9.17 -2.40
CA ALA A 172 -9.70 9.04 -2.73
C ALA A 172 -10.10 9.77 -4.03
N LEU A 173 -9.15 10.44 -4.67
CA LEU A 173 -9.30 11.17 -5.93
C LEU A 173 -8.16 10.80 -6.88
N PRO A 174 -8.33 10.95 -8.20
CA PRO A 174 -7.22 10.83 -9.16
C PRO A 174 -6.12 11.87 -8.92
N SER A 175 -4.89 11.56 -9.35
CA SER A 175 -3.78 12.51 -9.35
C SER A 175 -4.08 13.71 -10.24
N ASN A 176 -3.71 14.92 -9.80
CA ASN A 176 -3.94 16.15 -10.55
C ASN A 176 -2.71 17.07 -10.56
N GLN A 177 -2.71 18.02 -11.48
CA GLN A 177 -1.60 18.97 -11.68
C GLN A 177 -1.46 20.01 -10.56
N LEU A 178 -2.46 20.14 -9.68
CA LEU A 178 -2.47 21.09 -8.58
C LEU A 178 -1.83 20.51 -7.31
N GLY A 179 -1.45 19.23 -7.30
CA GLY A 179 -0.91 18.55 -6.12
C GLY A 179 -1.94 18.36 -5.00
N GLN A 180 -3.22 18.39 -5.32
CA GLN A 180 -4.30 18.19 -4.36
C GLN A 180 -4.58 16.70 -4.17
N LEU A 181 -4.66 16.28 -2.92
CA LEU A 181 -4.97 14.90 -2.53
C LEU A 181 -6.10 14.89 -1.50
N GLU A 182 -6.84 13.79 -1.48
CA GLU A 182 -7.80 13.49 -0.43
C GLU A 182 -7.52 12.06 0.07
N PHE A 183 -7.41 11.90 1.39
CA PHE A 183 -7.30 10.61 2.04
C PHE A 183 -8.47 10.40 3.01
N HIS A 184 -8.93 9.16 3.13
CA HIS A 184 -9.83 8.75 4.19
C HIS A 184 -9.00 8.02 5.26
N VAL A 185 -8.83 8.66 6.39
CA VAL A 185 -7.83 8.28 7.39
C VAL A 185 -8.53 7.78 8.66
N PRO A 186 -8.02 6.72 9.30
CA PRO A 186 -8.49 6.30 10.61
C PRO A 186 -8.34 7.41 11.67
N ASP A 187 -9.23 7.44 12.64
CA ASP A 187 -9.22 8.50 13.70
C ASP A 187 -7.92 8.52 14.53
N GLU A 188 -7.18 7.42 14.56
CA GLU A 188 -5.92 7.28 15.32
C GLU A 188 -4.79 8.21 14.83
N MET A 189 -4.81 8.66 13.58
CA MET A 189 -3.79 9.58 13.06
C MET A 189 -3.89 11.01 13.62
N GLN A 190 -5.06 11.42 14.11
CA GLN A 190 -5.29 12.71 14.78
C GLN A 190 -4.72 13.94 14.03
N LEU A 191 -5.01 14.03 12.73
CA LEU A 191 -4.52 15.11 11.88
C LEU A 191 -5.34 16.39 12.07
N GLN A 192 -4.67 17.55 11.86
CA GLN A 192 -5.27 18.87 11.94
C GLN A 192 -4.88 19.72 10.72
N PRO A 193 -5.71 20.68 10.32
CA PRO A 193 -5.32 21.66 9.31
C PRO A 193 -4.03 22.39 9.72
N GLY A 194 -3.10 22.49 8.77
CA GLY A 194 -1.76 23.05 9.00
C GLY A 194 -0.67 22.01 9.26
N ASP A 195 -1.02 20.77 9.59
CA ASP A 195 -0.03 19.68 9.71
C ASP A 195 0.66 19.41 8.36
N TRP A 196 1.91 18.99 8.44
CA TRP A 196 2.68 18.56 7.26
C TRP A 196 2.87 17.05 7.29
N LEU A 197 2.50 16.40 6.21
CA LEU A 197 2.74 14.96 6.01
C LEU A 197 3.89 14.75 5.03
N THR A 198 4.63 13.67 5.23
CA THR A 198 5.62 13.19 4.27
C THR A 198 5.01 12.04 3.49
N LEU A 199 4.98 12.17 2.18
CA LEU A 199 4.42 11.19 1.24
C LEU A 199 5.57 10.46 0.54
N GLY A 200 5.62 9.13 0.64
CA GLY A 200 6.52 8.29 -0.15
C GLY A 200 6.02 8.10 -1.58
N ALA A 201 6.76 7.34 -2.36
CA ALA A 201 6.35 6.96 -3.71
C ALA A 201 5.13 6.03 -3.68
N ALA A 202 4.20 6.24 -4.61
CA ALA A 202 3.04 5.37 -4.77
C ALA A 202 3.47 3.96 -5.22
N ARG A 203 2.77 2.93 -4.73
CA ARG A 203 3.09 1.53 -5.00
C ARG A 203 1.85 0.65 -5.13
N GLY A 204 2.00 -0.56 -5.70
CA GLY A 204 0.88 -1.46 -5.95
C GLY A 204 -0.12 -0.86 -6.93
N GLY A 205 -1.38 -1.13 -6.71
CA GLY A 205 -2.50 -0.61 -7.50
C GLY A 205 -3.14 -1.66 -8.40
N VAL A 206 -4.15 -1.24 -9.16
CA VAL A 206 -4.86 -2.09 -10.10
C VAL A 206 -4.01 -2.32 -11.35
N ARG A 207 -3.98 -3.56 -11.84
CA ARG A 207 -3.21 -3.95 -13.03
C ARG A 207 -4.09 -3.93 -14.26
N GLY A 208 -3.55 -3.34 -15.33
CA GLY A 208 -4.21 -3.30 -16.62
C GLY A 208 -5.36 -2.30 -16.71
N ASP A 209 -5.83 -2.11 -17.93
CA ASP A 209 -7.03 -1.32 -18.18
C ASP A 209 -8.25 -2.23 -18.08
N VAL A 210 -9.29 -1.75 -17.40
CA VAL A 210 -10.59 -2.43 -17.35
C VAL A 210 -11.34 -2.08 -18.63
N ASP A 211 -11.46 -3.04 -19.52
CA ASP A 211 -12.15 -2.89 -20.81
C ASP A 211 -13.51 -3.63 -20.85
N ARG A 212 -13.95 -4.15 -19.71
CA ARG A 212 -15.16 -4.96 -19.57
C ARG A 212 -16.03 -4.45 -18.44
N GLN A 213 -17.09 -5.22 -18.16
CA GLN A 213 -17.89 -4.99 -16.97
C GLN A 213 -17.06 -5.18 -15.71
N LEU A 214 -17.05 -4.20 -14.82
CA LEU A 214 -16.32 -4.19 -13.57
C LEU A 214 -17.30 -4.39 -12.40
N LEU A 215 -17.01 -5.35 -11.54
CA LEU A 215 -17.51 -5.39 -10.17
C LEU A 215 -16.47 -4.74 -9.26
N LEU A 216 -16.82 -3.61 -8.66
CA LEU A 216 -15.99 -2.91 -7.68
C LEU A 216 -16.60 -3.06 -6.30
N VAL A 217 -15.96 -3.78 -5.39
CA VAL A 217 -16.45 -4.00 -4.02
C VAL A 217 -15.60 -3.20 -3.05
N ALA A 218 -16.24 -2.35 -2.26
CA ALA A 218 -15.58 -1.55 -1.24
C ALA A 218 -16.11 -1.88 0.14
N ALA A 219 -15.23 -2.05 1.10
CA ALA A 219 -15.59 -2.20 2.51
C ALA A 219 -14.66 -1.35 3.39
N GLU A 220 -15.21 -0.76 4.43
CA GLU A 220 -14.47 -0.01 5.44
C GLU A 220 -13.55 1.08 4.82
N GLY A 221 -12.26 1.07 5.17
CA GLY A 221 -11.26 2.02 4.63
C GLY A 221 -11.01 1.92 3.12
N GLY A 222 -11.45 0.83 2.46
CA GLY A 222 -11.31 0.64 1.03
C GLY A 222 -12.20 1.54 0.16
N PHE A 223 -13.18 2.21 0.75
CA PHE A 223 -14.05 3.13 0.02
C PHE A 223 -13.29 4.28 -0.67
N ALA A 224 -12.19 4.76 -0.08
CA ALA A 224 -11.32 5.76 -0.70
C ALA A 224 -10.79 5.30 -2.07
N ALA A 225 -10.27 4.07 -2.14
CA ALA A 225 -9.75 3.48 -3.38
C ALA A 225 -10.84 3.32 -4.45
N ALA A 226 -12.01 2.81 -4.04
CA ALA A 226 -13.14 2.65 -4.95
C ALA A 226 -13.64 3.99 -5.49
N LYS A 227 -13.70 5.01 -4.63
CA LYS A 227 -14.04 6.39 -5.03
C LYS A 227 -13.06 6.92 -6.07
N ALA A 228 -11.75 6.76 -5.84
CA ALA A 228 -10.72 7.21 -6.80
C ALA A 228 -10.85 6.51 -8.16
N LEU A 229 -11.15 5.20 -8.17
CA LEU A 229 -11.38 4.44 -9.41
C LEU A 229 -12.61 4.94 -10.15
N VAL A 230 -13.73 5.18 -9.46
CA VAL A 230 -14.94 5.73 -10.09
C VAL A 230 -14.67 7.11 -10.72
N PHE A 231 -13.96 8.00 -10.00
CA PHE A 231 -13.59 9.31 -10.54
C PHE A 231 -12.60 9.23 -11.70
N HIS A 232 -11.71 8.25 -11.68
CA HIS A 232 -10.82 7.98 -12.80
C HIS A 232 -11.60 7.55 -14.07
N TYR A 233 -12.57 6.65 -13.92
CA TYR A 233 -13.42 6.24 -15.04
C TYR A 233 -14.30 7.39 -15.55
N LEU A 234 -14.72 8.31 -14.68
CA LEU A 234 -15.46 9.51 -15.07
C LEU A 234 -14.66 10.42 -16.02
N GLU A 235 -13.33 10.40 -15.95
CA GLU A 235 -12.45 11.19 -16.82
C GLU A 235 -12.21 10.51 -18.18
N GLN A 236 -12.62 9.24 -18.36
CA GLN A 236 -12.44 8.49 -19.60
C GLN A 236 -13.56 8.80 -20.60
N THR A 237 -13.23 8.74 -21.89
CA THR A 237 -14.20 8.93 -22.97
C THR A 237 -15.15 7.74 -23.10
N ASP A 238 -14.66 6.53 -22.83
CA ASP A 238 -15.40 5.26 -22.91
C ASP A 238 -15.12 4.47 -21.63
N PRO A 239 -15.79 4.79 -20.51
CA PRO A 239 -15.62 4.12 -19.24
C PRO A 239 -16.23 2.70 -19.29
N PRO A 240 -15.68 1.75 -18.50
CA PRO A 240 -16.31 0.45 -18.34
C PRO A 240 -17.68 0.55 -17.65
N GLU A 241 -18.53 -0.46 -17.83
CA GLU A 241 -19.73 -0.60 -17.01
C GLU A 241 -19.34 -1.02 -15.59
N VAL A 242 -19.52 -0.14 -14.60
CA VAL A 242 -19.13 -0.33 -13.20
C VAL A 242 -20.33 -0.61 -12.32
N HIS A 243 -20.33 -1.76 -11.66
CA HIS A 243 -21.21 -2.01 -10.52
C HIS A 243 -20.39 -1.85 -9.23
N LEU A 244 -20.56 -0.73 -8.54
CA LEU A 244 -19.97 -0.44 -7.25
C LEU A 244 -20.84 -0.97 -6.12
N VAL A 245 -20.32 -1.89 -5.32
CA VAL A 245 -20.95 -2.36 -4.09
C VAL A 245 -20.18 -1.83 -2.89
N VAL A 246 -20.82 -1.03 -2.05
CA VAL A 246 -20.20 -0.48 -0.84
C VAL A 246 -20.83 -1.13 0.38
N GLY A 247 -20.02 -1.87 1.15
CA GLY A 247 -20.40 -2.50 2.39
C GLY A 247 -19.96 -1.72 3.62
N ALA A 248 -20.82 -1.70 4.64
CA ALA A 248 -20.50 -1.21 5.97
C ALA A 248 -21.21 -2.04 7.01
N SER A 249 -20.66 -2.12 8.22
CA SER A 249 -21.31 -2.85 9.33
C SER A 249 -22.73 -2.31 9.62
N GLY A 250 -22.91 -0.99 9.58
CA GLY A 250 -24.20 -0.33 9.73
C GLY A 250 -24.34 0.90 8.82
N PRO A 251 -25.56 1.46 8.72
CA PRO A 251 -25.81 2.63 7.86
C PRO A 251 -24.99 3.88 8.22
N GLU A 252 -24.59 3.97 9.48
CA GLU A 252 -23.75 5.06 10.00
C GLU A 252 -22.33 5.06 9.44
N GLY A 253 -21.88 3.91 8.89
CA GLY A 253 -20.59 3.77 8.23
C GLY A 253 -20.56 4.39 6.82
N PHE A 254 -21.71 4.69 6.24
CA PHE A 254 -21.74 5.30 4.90
C PHE A 254 -21.53 6.81 4.94
N TYR A 255 -20.76 7.29 3.98
CA TYR A 255 -20.54 8.71 3.74
C TYR A 255 -20.39 8.98 2.24
N ASP A 256 -20.44 10.24 1.83
CA ASP A 256 -20.43 10.66 0.42
C ASP A 256 -21.55 10.02 -0.46
N THR A 257 -22.56 9.40 0.16
CA THR A 257 -23.65 8.68 -0.52
C THR A 257 -24.39 9.55 -1.51
N ALA A 258 -24.76 10.78 -1.12
CA ALA A 258 -25.52 11.69 -1.98
C ALA A 258 -24.74 12.06 -3.25
N ALA A 259 -23.41 12.20 -3.17
CA ALA A 259 -22.58 12.53 -4.32
C ALA A 259 -22.49 11.35 -5.30
N LEU A 260 -22.27 10.13 -4.80
CA LEU A 260 -22.21 8.92 -5.65
C LEU A 260 -23.56 8.55 -6.21
N ASP A 261 -24.64 8.67 -5.45
CA ASP A 261 -26.01 8.45 -5.95
C ASP A 261 -26.40 9.45 -7.03
N ALA A 262 -25.97 10.71 -6.91
CA ALA A 262 -26.17 11.71 -7.94
C ALA A 262 -25.36 11.40 -9.21
N LEU A 263 -24.11 10.93 -9.04
CA LEU A 263 -23.27 10.51 -10.15
C LEU A 263 -23.86 9.30 -10.87
N ALA A 264 -24.29 8.27 -10.14
CA ALA A 264 -24.93 7.07 -10.70
C ALA A 264 -26.21 7.41 -11.48
N LYS A 265 -26.98 8.40 -11.04
CA LYS A 265 -28.14 8.90 -11.80
C LYS A 265 -27.79 9.67 -13.07
N ALA A 266 -26.61 10.25 -13.13
CA ALA A 266 -26.14 11.07 -14.25
C ALA A 266 -25.31 10.27 -15.28
N GLN A 267 -24.84 9.07 -14.91
CA GLN A 267 -23.92 8.25 -15.71
C GLN A 267 -24.48 6.84 -15.89
N ASP A 268 -24.83 6.49 -17.11
CA ASP A 268 -25.44 5.19 -17.45
C ASP A 268 -24.48 3.99 -17.23
N TRP A 269 -23.17 4.25 -17.17
CA TRP A 269 -22.14 3.22 -16.94
C TRP A 269 -21.93 2.87 -15.47
N LEU A 270 -22.50 3.63 -14.51
CA LEU A 270 -22.28 3.46 -13.07
C LEU A 270 -23.56 3.03 -12.35
N ASP A 271 -23.52 1.88 -11.69
CA ASP A 271 -24.53 1.44 -10.71
C ASP A 271 -23.92 1.37 -9.32
N VAL A 272 -24.62 1.85 -8.29
CA VAL A 272 -24.14 1.88 -6.90
C VAL A 272 -25.12 1.18 -5.96
N THR A 273 -24.62 0.19 -5.23
CA THR A 273 -25.37 -0.56 -4.23
C THR A 273 -24.74 -0.38 -2.84
N TRP A 274 -25.55 0.08 -1.89
CA TRP A 274 -25.15 0.25 -0.50
C TRP A 274 -25.64 -0.91 0.37
N ILE A 275 -24.74 -1.62 1.05
CA ILE A 275 -25.04 -2.81 1.87
C ILE A 275 -24.68 -2.53 3.33
N ALA A 276 -25.67 -2.30 4.18
CA ALA A 276 -25.50 -2.27 5.63
C ALA A 276 -25.72 -3.68 6.19
N GLU A 277 -24.67 -4.34 6.64
CA GLU A 277 -24.70 -5.75 7.07
C GLU A 277 -25.73 -6.00 8.18
N THR A 278 -25.83 -5.06 9.15
CA THR A 278 -26.83 -5.13 10.23
C THR A 278 -28.28 -5.07 9.72
N ARG A 279 -28.55 -4.44 8.58
CA ARG A 279 -29.89 -4.37 7.98
C ARG A 279 -30.21 -5.61 7.15
N VAL A 280 -29.21 -6.12 6.42
CA VAL A 280 -29.36 -7.32 5.59
C VAL A 280 -29.33 -8.59 6.43
N GLY A 281 -28.66 -8.56 7.58
CA GLY A 281 -28.48 -9.72 8.47
C GLY A 281 -27.47 -10.74 7.97
N ALA A 282 -26.58 -10.34 7.06
CA ALA A 282 -25.54 -11.17 6.49
C ALA A 282 -24.26 -10.35 6.24
N PRO A 283 -23.07 -10.95 6.35
CA PRO A 283 -21.80 -10.30 5.99
C PRO A 283 -21.74 -10.03 4.50
N LEU A 284 -20.97 -8.98 4.12
CA LEU A 284 -20.85 -8.53 2.75
C LEU A 284 -20.40 -9.66 1.79
N GLU A 285 -19.50 -10.54 2.23
CA GLU A 285 -19.03 -11.70 1.47
C GLU A 285 -20.17 -12.61 1.03
N GLN A 286 -21.10 -12.86 1.93
CA GLN A 286 -22.27 -13.69 1.61
C GLN A 286 -23.22 -12.96 0.67
N VAL A 287 -23.38 -11.66 0.84
CA VAL A 287 -24.26 -10.86 -0.02
C VAL A 287 -23.72 -10.81 -1.45
N VAL A 288 -22.43 -10.47 -1.64
CA VAL A 288 -21.84 -10.36 -2.98
C VAL A 288 -21.69 -11.71 -3.67
N SER A 289 -21.33 -12.78 -2.93
CA SER A 289 -21.24 -14.12 -3.51
C SER A 289 -22.61 -14.70 -3.88
N GLY A 290 -23.65 -14.33 -3.14
CA GLY A 290 -25.04 -14.75 -3.43
C GLY A 290 -25.77 -13.92 -4.49
N ALA A 291 -25.26 -12.75 -4.86
CA ALA A 291 -25.94 -11.82 -5.77
C ALA A 291 -25.86 -12.24 -7.25
N GLY A 292 -25.00 -13.18 -7.62
CA GLY A 292 -24.91 -13.66 -9.00
C GLY A 292 -23.67 -14.48 -9.30
N MET A 293 -23.50 -14.79 -10.58
CA MET A 293 -22.28 -15.44 -11.11
C MET A 293 -21.39 -14.35 -11.72
N TRP A 294 -20.18 -14.24 -11.20
CA TRP A 294 -19.24 -13.15 -11.55
C TRP A 294 -18.26 -13.50 -12.68
N TRP A 295 -18.45 -14.64 -13.34
CA TRP A 295 -17.61 -14.99 -14.48
C TRP A 295 -17.78 -13.98 -15.64
N GLY A 296 -16.69 -13.62 -16.26
CA GLY A 296 -16.69 -12.67 -17.40
C GLY A 296 -16.67 -11.19 -16.99
N ARG A 297 -16.67 -10.88 -15.69
CA ARG A 297 -16.40 -9.53 -15.15
C ARG A 297 -15.01 -9.45 -14.60
N GLU A 298 -14.43 -8.27 -14.69
CA GLU A 298 -13.29 -7.94 -13.86
C GLU A 298 -13.77 -7.62 -12.45
N VAL A 299 -12.97 -7.97 -11.44
CA VAL A 299 -13.35 -7.80 -10.05
C VAL A 299 -12.20 -7.11 -9.31
N ILE A 300 -12.52 -5.98 -8.67
CA ILE A 300 -11.61 -5.27 -7.79
C ILE A 300 -12.24 -5.17 -6.41
N VAL A 301 -11.51 -5.62 -5.39
CA VAL A 301 -11.91 -5.54 -3.99
C VAL A 301 -11.03 -4.50 -3.28
N CYS A 302 -11.65 -3.49 -2.70
CA CYS A 302 -11.03 -2.42 -1.94
C CYS A 302 -11.44 -2.55 -0.47
N ALA A 303 -10.53 -2.97 0.40
CA ALA A 303 -10.78 -3.16 1.83
C ALA A 303 -9.45 -3.19 2.61
N ASN A 304 -9.50 -3.34 3.94
CA ASN A 304 -8.30 -3.77 4.68
C ASN A 304 -7.86 -5.17 4.24
N GLU A 305 -6.64 -5.57 4.53
CA GLU A 305 -6.04 -6.82 4.03
C GLU A 305 -6.88 -8.05 4.38
N GLU A 306 -7.28 -8.19 5.64
CA GLU A 306 -8.08 -9.34 6.11
C GLU A 306 -9.41 -9.43 5.37
N ARG A 307 -10.10 -8.32 5.24
CA ARG A 307 -11.41 -8.25 4.58
C ARG A 307 -11.29 -8.46 3.07
N ALA A 308 -10.25 -7.91 2.45
CA ALA A 308 -9.98 -8.06 1.03
C ALA A 308 -9.74 -9.53 0.66
N VAL A 309 -8.95 -10.25 1.45
CA VAL A 309 -8.73 -11.70 1.27
C VAL A 309 -10.03 -12.49 1.42
N SER A 310 -10.83 -12.19 2.44
CA SER A 310 -12.12 -12.86 2.66
C SER A 310 -13.12 -12.63 1.52
N LEU A 311 -13.25 -11.37 1.07
CA LEU A 311 -14.11 -10.99 -0.06
C LEU A 311 -13.64 -11.63 -1.37
N ALA A 312 -12.34 -11.60 -1.66
CA ALA A 312 -11.78 -12.20 -2.85
C ALA A 312 -12.08 -13.71 -2.90
N ALA A 313 -11.83 -14.43 -1.81
CA ALA A 313 -12.11 -15.86 -1.73
C ALA A 313 -13.62 -16.17 -1.94
N ALA A 314 -14.52 -15.37 -1.36
CA ALA A 314 -15.96 -15.54 -1.55
C ALA A 314 -16.40 -15.31 -3.00
N LEU A 315 -15.81 -14.31 -3.67
CA LEU A 315 -16.09 -13.98 -5.07
C LEU A 315 -15.52 -15.02 -6.03
N GLU A 316 -14.33 -15.56 -5.77
CA GLU A 316 -13.76 -16.68 -6.53
C GLU A 316 -14.62 -17.93 -6.46
N VAL A 317 -15.16 -18.28 -5.28
CA VAL A 317 -16.12 -19.36 -5.12
C VAL A 317 -17.41 -19.10 -5.92
N ALA A 318 -17.82 -17.83 -6.06
CA ALA A 318 -18.96 -17.42 -6.90
C ALA A 318 -18.61 -17.29 -8.40
N GLY A 319 -17.41 -17.72 -8.81
CA GLY A 319 -16.98 -17.81 -10.20
C GLY A 319 -16.23 -16.60 -10.75
N ALA A 320 -15.85 -15.64 -9.92
CA ALA A 320 -14.95 -14.57 -10.31
C ALA A 320 -13.56 -15.16 -10.66
N ARG A 321 -12.88 -14.52 -11.60
CA ARG A 321 -11.50 -14.88 -11.99
C ARG A 321 -10.63 -13.64 -11.86
N ASP A 322 -9.37 -13.85 -11.50
CA ASP A 322 -8.36 -12.79 -11.43
C ASP A 322 -8.82 -11.60 -10.56
N VAL A 323 -9.34 -11.89 -9.36
CA VAL A 323 -9.77 -10.88 -8.40
C VAL A 323 -8.57 -10.05 -7.97
N GLN A 324 -8.61 -8.75 -8.25
CA GLN A 324 -7.60 -7.82 -7.79
C GLN A 324 -8.00 -7.22 -6.44
N THR A 325 -7.01 -6.99 -5.57
CA THR A 325 -7.25 -6.39 -4.26
C THR A 325 -6.48 -5.09 -4.09
N VAL A 326 -7.11 -4.11 -3.47
CA VAL A 326 -6.50 -2.86 -3.01
C VAL A 326 -6.66 -2.80 -1.50
N ALA A 327 -5.58 -3.07 -0.79
CA ALA A 327 -5.54 -3.09 0.68
C ALA A 327 -4.42 -2.14 1.16
N PRO A 328 -4.78 -0.98 1.73
CA PRO A 328 -3.80 0.02 2.17
C PRO A 328 -2.83 -0.47 3.24
N ASP A 329 -3.30 -1.35 4.11
CA ASP A 329 -2.59 -1.95 5.25
C ASP A 329 -1.79 -3.20 4.88
N ALA A 330 -1.97 -3.73 3.65
CA ALA A 330 -1.21 -4.86 3.18
C ALA A 330 0.29 -4.54 3.08
N ALA A 331 1.10 -5.54 3.38
CA ALA A 331 2.52 -5.45 3.11
C ALA A 331 2.76 -5.25 1.60
N PRO A 332 3.83 -4.55 1.20
CA PRO A 332 4.20 -4.47 -0.20
C PRO A 332 4.29 -5.86 -0.82
N GLU A 333 3.84 -6.00 -2.07
CA GLU A 333 3.84 -7.28 -2.83
C GLU A 333 5.26 -7.86 -3.03
N TRP A 334 6.28 -7.05 -2.81
CA TRP A 334 7.68 -7.46 -2.95
C TRP A 334 8.00 -8.61 -1.99
N PHE A 335 8.66 -9.62 -2.52
CA PHE A 335 9.06 -10.80 -1.76
C PHE A 335 7.90 -11.59 -1.14
N SER A 336 6.69 -11.45 -1.69
CA SER A 336 5.60 -12.38 -1.40
C SER A 336 5.96 -13.80 -1.85
N ALA A 337 5.44 -14.80 -1.15
CA ALA A 337 5.78 -16.21 -1.35
C ALA A 337 5.40 -16.76 -2.74
#